data_7454f462a57e6467fc4cf7c626335054
#
_entry.id   7454f462a57e6467fc4cf7c626335054
#
_cell.length_a   1.000
_cell.length_b   1.000
_cell.length_c   1.000
_cell.angle_alpha   90.00
_cell.angle_beta   90.00
_cell.angle_gamma   90.00
#
_symmetry.space_group_name_H-M   'P 1'
#
loop_
_entity.id
_entity.type
_entity.pdbx_description
1 polymer ?
#
loop_
_entity_poly.entity_id
_entity_poly.type
_entity_poly.pdbx_seq_one_letter_code
_entity_poly.pdbx_strand_id
1 'polypeptide(L)'
;MFKKKLIAVAMSITMISVGSFSYAHSGRTDSSGGHRDNKNKSGLGSYHYHCGGYPAHLHNNGGCPYTGGGSSSGTTTSVNNEEKQKRSVGEKGYNQGYEDGYKGNYSSSNYSGDYSDTYESKYSEGYEKGKAKLEEEEKVAKETGYNLGITGAKSNNTYEKEALKNAYDTGYSTGYNEYKTKKIEEYKAKGIEDSNKDKEKMTFEENIDSEFIDAYNNAYDEIQEQLKNDYTTQGFESAIKGERFDTSTIGNVKYANWFKEGYDNGKVKLPKVKESVYNQGYNEEDFSVPDEMKSIETRLKGVYDEGLEKEKKRKVEMLLMGLELEQQL
;
A
#
# COMPACT_ATOMS: atom_id res chain seq x y z
N MET A 1 7.67 19.63 -28.38
CA MET A 1 6.52 18.99 -29.02
C MET A 1 6.46 17.52 -28.55
N PHE A 2 6.01 17.26 -27.33
CA PHE A 2 5.95 15.92 -26.75
C PHE A 2 4.53 15.39 -26.91
N LYS A 3 4.40 14.32 -27.70
CA LYS A 3 3.15 13.62 -27.92
C LYS A 3 2.70 12.95 -26.62
N LYS A 4 1.59 13.41 -26.05
CA LYS A 4 0.86 12.75 -24.98
C LYS A 4 0.40 11.38 -25.49
N LYS A 5 1.03 10.30 -25.07
CA LYS A 5 0.47 8.96 -25.21
C LYS A 5 -0.56 8.77 -24.10
N LEU A 6 -1.82 8.95 -24.44
CA LEU A 6 -2.94 8.42 -23.66
C LEU A 6 -2.84 6.90 -23.70
N ILE A 7 -2.48 6.29 -22.59
CA ILE A 7 -2.66 4.86 -22.39
C ILE A 7 -4.12 4.71 -21.95
N ALA A 8 -4.98 4.42 -22.91
CA ALA A 8 -6.31 3.92 -22.63
C ALA A 8 -6.14 2.49 -22.08
N VAL A 9 -6.20 2.33 -20.77
CA VAL A 9 -6.40 1.03 -20.15
C VAL A 9 -7.86 0.66 -20.46
N ALA A 10 -8.04 -0.16 -21.48
CA ALA A 10 -9.32 -0.82 -21.73
C ALA A 10 -9.56 -1.77 -20.54
N MET A 11 -10.41 -1.35 -19.60
CA MET A 11 -11.02 -2.25 -18.63
C MET A 11 -11.88 -3.25 -19.39
N SER A 12 -11.32 -4.41 -19.66
CA SER A 12 -12.11 -5.58 -20.01
C SER A 12 -12.80 -6.02 -18.72
N ILE A 13 -13.99 -5.46 -18.46
CA ILE A 13 -14.92 -6.01 -17.50
C ILE A 13 -15.37 -7.33 -18.13
N THR A 14 -14.67 -8.39 -17.75
CA THR A 14 -15.19 -9.74 -17.96
C THR A 14 -16.37 -9.86 -16.99
N MET A 15 -17.57 -9.56 -17.45
CA MET A 15 -18.78 -9.99 -16.78
C MET A 15 -18.73 -11.52 -16.76
N ILE A 16 -18.24 -12.06 -15.65
CA ILE A 16 -18.54 -13.43 -15.28
C ILE A 16 -20.04 -13.43 -15.02
N SER A 17 -20.79 -13.77 -16.06
CA SER A 17 -22.20 -14.11 -15.91
C SER A 17 -22.23 -15.30 -14.96
N VAL A 18 -22.48 -15.04 -13.69
CA VAL A 18 -22.90 -16.05 -12.73
C VAL A 18 -24.15 -16.63 -13.35
N GLY A 19 -24.01 -17.80 -13.98
CA GLY A 19 -25.11 -18.52 -14.53
C GLY A 19 -26.09 -18.83 -13.41
N SER A 20 -27.12 -18.02 -13.28
CA SER A 20 -28.27 -18.38 -12.49
C SER A 20 -28.74 -19.72 -13.04
N PHE A 21 -28.53 -20.79 -12.28
CA PHE A 21 -29.15 -22.06 -12.56
C PHE A 21 -30.66 -21.87 -12.39
N SER A 22 -31.31 -21.29 -13.41
CA SER A 22 -32.74 -21.24 -13.48
C SER A 22 -33.24 -22.65 -13.83
N TYR A 23 -33.70 -23.38 -12.81
CA TYR A 23 -34.32 -24.68 -12.94
C TYR A 23 -35.72 -24.62 -13.60
N ALA A 24 -36.10 -23.53 -14.21
CA ALA A 24 -37.39 -23.40 -14.87
C ALA A 24 -37.23 -22.65 -16.17
N HIS A 25 -36.92 -23.36 -17.26
CA HIS A 25 -37.28 -22.83 -18.56
C HIS A 25 -38.71 -23.25 -18.90
N SER A 26 -39.53 -22.24 -19.14
CA SER A 26 -40.93 -22.44 -19.53
C SER A 26 -41.00 -23.04 -20.93
N GLY A 27 -41.29 -24.33 -21.01
CA GLY A 27 -41.68 -25.02 -22.20
C GLY A 27 -43.02 -25.72 -21.97
N ARG A 28 -43.98 -25.61 -22.88
CA ARG A 28 -45.18 -26.46 -22.82
C ARG A 28 -44.76 -27.90 -23.03
N THR A 29 -45.03 -28.76 -22.05
CA THR A 29 -44.86 -30.21 -22.20
C THR A 29 -45.91 -30.76 -23.16
N ASP A 30 -45.52 -31.74 -23.95
CA ASP A 30 -46.44 -32.51 -24.78
C ASP A 30 -47.24 -33.55 -23.96
N SER A 31 -48.08 -34.36 -24.61
CA SER A 31 -48.90 -35.36 -23.96
C SER A 31 -48.10 -36.49 -23.28
N SER A 32 -46.80 -36.56 -23.53
CA SER A 32 -45.87 -37.51 -22.89
C SER A 32 -45.13 -36.91 -21.71
N GLY A 33 -45.40 -35.65 -21.34
CA GLY A 33 -44.76 -34.94 -20.23
C GLY A 33 -43.35 -34.43 -20.53
N GLY A 34 -42.92 -34.42 -21.80
CA GLY A 34 -41.65 -33.89 -22.25
C GLY A 34 -41.80 -32.67 -23.17
N HIS A 35 -40.67 -32.03 -23.48
CA HIS A 35 -40.64 -30.94 -24.47
C HIS A 35 -39.32 -30.88 -25.24
N ARG A 36 -39.33 -30.18 -26.37
CA ARG A 36 -38.12 -29.94 -27.17
C ARG A 36 -37.26 -28.84 -26.58
N ASP A 37 -35.97 -29.13 -26.46
CA ASP A 37 -34.91 -28.17 -26.07
C ASP A 37 -33.94 -27.98 -27.26
N ASN A 38 -34.40 -27.28 -28.30
CA ASN A 38 -33.65 -27.07 -29.53
C ASN A 38 -32.31 -26.35 -29.31
N LYS A 39 -32.07 -25.72 -28.13
CA LYS A 39 -30.83 -25.03 -27.77
C LYS A 39 -30.03 -25.80 -26.74
N ASN A 40 -30.46 -27.02 -26.37
CA ASN A 40 -29.83 -27.86 -25.34
C ASN A 40 -29.47 -27.12 -24.04
N LYS A 41 -30.37 -26.27 -23.59
CA LYS A 41 -30.17 -25.48 -22.35
C LYS A 41 -30.14 -26.35 -21.10
N SER A 42 -30.80 -27.50 -21.12
CA SER A 42 -30.80 -28.50 -20.05
C SER A 42 -29.49 -29.32 -19.99
N GLY A 43 -28.69 -29.34 -21.05
CA GLY A 43 -27.56 -30.25 -21.22
C GLY A 43 -27.94 -31.70 -21.51
N LEU A 44 -29.23 -32.01 -21.68
CA LEU A 44 -29.77 -33.37 -21.85
C LEU A 44 -30.14 -33.72 -23.30
N GLY A 45 -29.79 -32.88 -24.26
CA GLY A 45 -30.11 -33.06 -25.67
C GLY A 45 -31.33 -32.25 -26.12
N SER A 46 -31.81 -32.54 -27.36
CA SER A 46 -32.86 -31.76 -28.00
C SER A 46 -34.27 -32.05 -27.50
N TYR A 47 -34.43 -33.01 -26.58
CA TYR A 47 -35.73 -33.38 -26.00
C TYR A 47 -35.52 -34.00 -24.63
N HIS A 48 -36.26 -33.57 -23.60
CA HIS A 48 -36.23 -34.10 -22.25
C HIS A 48 -37.61 -33.98 -21.55
N TYR A 49 -37.73 -34.55 -20.34
CA TYR A 49 -38.97 -34.65 -19.60
C TYR A 49 -38.92 -33.83 -18.29
N HIS A 50 -40.11 -33.39 -17.83
CA HIS A 50 -40.34 -32.72 -16.54
C HIS A 50 -41.51 -33.36 -15.78
N CYS A 51 -41.58 -34.65 -15.73
CA CYS A 51 -42.71 -35.36 -15.14
C CYS A 51 -43.00 -34.91 -13.71
N GLY A 52 -44.20 -34.37 -13.46
CA GLY A 52 -44.63 -34.00 -12.10
C GLY A 52 -43.88 -32.85 -11.44
N GLY A 53 -43.22 -31.97 -12.24
CA GLY A 53 -42.46 -30.82 -11.69
C GLY A 53 -41.01 -31.14 -11.32
N TYR A 54 -40.51 -32.31 -11.64
CA TYR A 54 -39.12 -32.69 -11.42
C TYR A 54 -38.14 -31.97 -12.36
N PRO A 55 -36.86 -31.84 -12.01
CA PRO A 55 -35.82 -31.31 -12.88
C PRO A 55 -35.80 -32.03 -14.25
N ALA A 56 -35.25 -31.35 -15.25
CA ALA A 56 -35.11 -31.92 -16.61
C ALA A 56 -34.38 -33.28 -16.52
N HIS A 57 -34.94 -34.31 -17.19
CA HIS A 57 -34.40 -35.68 -17.16
C HIS A 57 -34.73 -36.44 -18.44
N LEU A 58 -34.05 -37.55 -18.70
CA LEU A 58 -34.29 -38.44 -19.82
C LEU A 58 -35.09 -39.67 -19.35
N HIS A 59 -35.98 -40.18 -20.21
CA HIS A 59 -36.66 -41.46 -20.01
C HIS A 59 -35.84 -42.56 -20.70
N ASN A 60 -34.99 -43.23 -19.94
CA ASN A 60 -34.22 -44.38 -20.45
C ASN A 60 -35.13 -45.62 -20.50
N ASN A 61 -35.26 -46.26 -21.67
CA ASN A 61 -36.15 -47.41 -21.90
C ASN A 61 -37.63 -47.14 -21.64
N GLY A 62 -38.10 -45.90 -21.87
CA GLY A 62 -39.51 -45.54 -21.73
C GLY A 62 -40.02 -45.37 -20.32
N GLY A 63 -39.15 -45.47 -19.29
CA GLY A 63 -39.49 -45.27 -17.89
C GLY A 63 -39.01 -43.93 -17.37
N CYS A 64 -39.85 -43.21 -16.60
CA CYS A 64 -39.48 -41.99 -15.89
C CYS A 64 -38.66 -42.35 -14.64
N PRO A 65 -37.48 -41.82 -14.46
CA PRO A 65 -36.67 -42.10 -13.28
C PRO A 65 -37.26 -41.53 -11.97
N TYR A 66 -38.24 -40.62 -12.08
CA TYR A 66 -38.90 -39.98 -10.97
C TYR A 66 -40.33 -40.44 -10.70
N THR A 67 -41.04 -40.96 -11.69
CA THR A 67 -42.38 -41.50 -11.56
C THR A 67 -42.34 -42.93 -12.00
N GLY A 68 -42.03 -43.87 -11.10
CA GLY A 68 -41.99 -45.32 -11.45
C GLY A 68 -43.31 -45.80 -12.06
N GLY A 69 -43.36 -45.84 -13.36
CA GLY A 69 -44.44 -46.35 -14.16
C GLY A 69 -43.99 -47.50 -15.05
N GLY A 70 -43.91 -48.67 -14.50
CA GLY A 70 -43.69 -49.94 -15.21
C GLY A 70 -44.37 -51.07 -14.41
N SER A 71 -45.52 -51.54 -14.88
CA SER A 71 -46.24 -52.67 -14.32
C SER A 71 -45.36 -53.91 -14.20
N SER A 72 -45.04 -54.33 -12.98
CA SER A 72 -44.89 -55.76 -12.69
C SER A 72 -45.17 -56.06 -11.22
N SER A 73 -46.11 -56.95 -11.03
CA SER A 73 -46.66 -57.50 -9.84
C SER A 73 -45.62 -58.13 -8.93
N GLY A 74 -45.71 -57.82 -7.61
CA GLY A 74 -45.27 -58.71 -6.54
C GLY A 74 -43.96 -58.32 -5.85
N THR A 75 -44.09 -57.91 -4.56
CA THR A 75 -43.10 -57.98 -3.49
C THR A 75 -41.98 -56.88 -3.41
N THR A 76 -42.10 -55.72 -4.04
CA THR A 76 -41.09 -54.66 -4.03
C THR A 76 -41.54 -53.31 -3.41
N THR A 77 -42.74 -53.25 -2.82
CA THR A 77 -43.35 -51.97 -2.44
C THR A 77 -42.74 -51.37 -1.16
N SER A 78 -42.17 -52.17 -0.28
CA SER A 78 -41.52 -51.69 0.94
C SER A 78 -40.11 -51.12 0.72
N VAL A 79 -39.32 -51.81 -0.10
CA VAL A 79 -37.92 -51.40 -0.40
C VAL A 79 -37.88 -50.07 -1.19
N ASN A 80 -38.79 -49.89 -2.13
CA ASN A 80 -38.89 -48.65 -2.92
C ASN A 80 -39.34 -47.45 -2.06
N ASN A 81 -40.16 -47.66 -1.05
CA ASN A 81 -40.58 -46.59 -0.14
C ASN A 81 -39.46 -46.19 0.84
N GLU A 82 -38.70 -47.14 1.34
CA GLU A 82 -37.62 -46.93 2.24
C GLU A 82 -36.46 -46.14 1.58
N GLU A 83 -36.03 -46.55 0.37
CA GLU A 83 -35.03 -45.83 -0.42
C GLU A 83 -35.45 -44.40 -0.76
N LYS A 84 -36.73 -44.22 -1.10
CA LYS A 84 -37.29 -42.90 -1.39
C LYS A 84 -37.30 -42.00 -0.13
N GLN A 85 -37.66 -42.53 1.04
CA GLN A 85 -37.62 -41.79 2.30
C GLN A 85 -36.17 -41.40 2.67
N LYS A 86 -35.25 -42.35 2.63
CA LYS A 86 -33.81 -42.14 2.86
C LYS A 86 -33.24 -41.04 1.95
N ARG A 87 -33.54 -41.09 0.69
CA ARG A 87 -33.16 -40.06 -0.28
C ARG A 87 -33.72 -38.67 0.07
N SER A 88 -34.99 -38.59 0.40
CA SER A 88 -35.64 -37.34 0.78
C SER A 88 -35.05 -36.72 2.03
N VAL A 89 -34.73 -37.58 3.04
CA VAL A 89 -34.05 -37.13 4.27
C VAL A 89 -32.64 -36.66 3.97
N GLY A 90 -31.89 -37.33 3.11
CA GLY A 90 -30.56 -36.91 2.67
C GLY A 90 -30.58 -35.55 1.90
N GLU A 91 -31.54 -35.36 1.02
CA GLU A 91 -31.71 -34.07 0.32
C GLU A 91 -32.03 -32.92 1.27
N LYS A 92 -32.85 -33.16 2.29
CA LYS A 92 -33.12 -32.16 3.36
C LYS A 92 -31.84 -31.83 4.13
N GLY A 93 -31.08 -32.85 4.55
CA GLY A 93 -29.81 -32.67 5.25
C GLY A 93 -28.83 -31.83 4.40
N TYR A 94 -28.64 -32.18 3.11
CA TYR A 94 -27.75 -31.46 2.23
C TYR A 94 -28.15 -30.00 2.05
N ASN A 95 -29.43 -29.74 1.78
CA ASN A 95 -29.92 -28.37 1.55
C ASN A 95 -29.77 -27.51 2.82
N GLN A 96 -30.13 -28.07 3.99
CA GLN A 96 -29.94 -27.34 5.25
C GLN A 96 -28.48 -27.09 5.54
N GLY A 97 -27.63 -28.11 5.37
CA GLY A 97 -26.19 -27.94 5.52
C GLY A 97 -25.61 -26.88 4.60
N TYR A 98 -26.00 -26.89 3.33
CA TYR A 98 -25.55 -25.89 2.37
C TYR A 98 -25.94 -24.46 2.76
N GLU A 99 -27.18 -24.26 3.19
CA GLU A 99 -27.62 -22.95 3.67
C GLU A 99 -26.84 -22.49 4.90
N ASP A 100 -26.64 -23.39 5.87
CA ASP A 100 -25.94 -23.10 7.10
C ASP A 100 -24.45 -22.81 6.83
N GLY A 101 -23.80 -23.61 5.96
CA GLY A 101 -22.44 -23.38 5.52
C GLY A 101 -22.28 -22.05 4.77
N TYR A 102 -23.23 -21.76 3.90
CA TYR A 102 -23.23 -20.49 3.17
C TYR A 102 -23.52 -19.28 4.07
N LYS A 103 -24.25 -19.45 5.18
CA LYS A 103 -24.46 -18.41 6.21
C LYS A 103 -23.30 -18.28 7.19
N GLY A 104 -22.36 -19.21 7.18
CA GLY A 104 -21.25 -19.26 8.16
C GLY A 104 -21.69 -19.75 9.55
N ASN A 105 -22.87 -20.35 9.67
CA ASN A 105 -23.45 -20.83 10.92
C ASN A 105 -23.47 -22.35 10.93
N TYR A 106 -22.58 -22.99 11.68
CA TYR A 106 -22.71 -24.42 11.92
C TYR A 106 -23.78 -24.66 12.98
N SER A 107 -24.91 -25.23 12.57
CA SER A 107 -25.84 -25.80 13.52
C SER A 107 -25.71 -27.32 13.46
N SER A 108 -25.37 -27.95 14.60
CA SER A 108 -25.38 -29.40 14.68
C SER A 108 -26.80 -29.89 14.32
N SER A 109 -26.87 -30.94 13.47
CA SER A 109 -28.16 -31.44 13.05
C SER A 109 -28.96 -31.90 14.23
N ASN A 110 -30.08 -31.27 14.51
CA ASN A 110 -31.07 -31.71 15.51
C ASN A 110 -32.09 -32.64 14.88
N TYR A 111 -31.75 -33.35 13.81
CA TYR A 111 -32.64 -34.27 13.15
C TYR A 111 -32.71 -35.58 13.97
N SER A 112 -33.89 -35.86 14.52
CA SER A 112 -34.15 -37.03 15.39
C SER A 112 -35.16 -38.01 14.79
N GLY A 113 -35.14 -38.18 13.48
CA GLY A 113 -36.04 -39.07 12.75
C GLY A 113 -35.34 -40.31 12.20
N ASP A 114 -36.11 -41.18 11.57
CA ASP A 114 -35.57 -42.29 10.78
C ASP A 114 -34.53 -41.76 9.76
N TYR A 115 -33.43 -42.48 9.57
CA TYR A 115 -32.33 -42.11 8.70
C TYR A 115 -31.50 -40.88 9.14
N SER A 116 -31.40 -40.65 10.48
CA SER A 116 -30.58 -39.55 11.04
C SER A 116 -29.13 -39.57 10.52
N ASP A 117 -28.50 -40.73 10.45
CA ASP A 117 -27.12 -40.85 9.90
C ASP A 117 -27.02 -40.36 8.45
N THR A 118 -28.08 -40.62 7.65
CA THR A 118 -28.12 -40.15 6.27
C THR A 118 -28.26 -38.63 6.21
N TYR A 119 -29.11 -38.08 7.11
CA TYR A 119 -29.26 -36.63 7.22
C TYR A 119 -27.95 -35.96 7.59
N GLU A 120 -27.28 -36.43 8.67
CA GLU A 120 -26.05 -35.88 9.21
C GLU A 120 -24.88 -35.93 8.18
N SER A 121 -24.75 -37.08 7.52
CA SER A 121 -23.76 -37.24 6.49
C SER A 121 -23.97 -36.25 5.34
N LYS A 122 -25.20 -36.09 4.89
CA LYS A 122 -25.56 -35.16 3.82
C LYS A 122 -25.56 -33.71 4.25
N TYR A 123 -25.90 -33.43 5.52
CA TYR A 123 -25.74 -32.09 6.09
C TYR A 123 -24.28 -31.64 6.07
N SER A 124 -23.37 -32.52 6.55
CA SER A 124 -21.95 -32.21 6.54
C SER A 124 -21.41 -31.96 5.11
N GLU A 125 -21.82 -32.76 4.14
CA GLU A 125 -21.47 -32.56 2.73
C GLU A 125 -21.99 -31.21 2.20
N GLY A 126 -23.25 -30.90 2.50
CA GLY A 126 -23.87 -29.63 2.11
C GLY A 126 -23.16 -28.44 2.77
N TYR A 127 -22.87 -28.54 4.06
CA TYR A 127 -22.19 -27.50 4.82
C TYR A 127 -20.84 -27.13 4.21
N GLU A 128 -20.00 -28.11 3.93
CA GLU A 128 -18.69 -27.85 3.31
C GLU A 128 -18.84 -27.21 1.92
N LYS A 129 -19.87 -27.59 1.16
CA LYS A 129 -20.16 -26.96 -0.14
C LYS A 129 -20.64 -25.52 -0.01
N GLY A 130 -21.51 -25.24 0.95
CA GLY A 130 -22.00 -23.90 1.23
C GLY A 130 -20.89 -22.97 1.71
N LYS A 131 -20.05 -23.48 2.61
CA LYS A 131 -18.85 -22.78 3.12
C LYS A 131 -17.86 -22.46 2.01
N ALA A 132 -17.50 -23.44 1.18
CA ALA A 132 -16.62 -23.22 0.04
C ALA A 132 -17.17 -22.18 -0.95
N LYS A 133 -18.50 -22.16 -1.13
CA LYS A 133 -19.16 -21.15 -1.98
C LYS A 133 -19.06 -19.75 -1.37
N LEU A 134 -19.23 -19.62 -0.06
CA LEU A 134 -19.04 -18.34 0.63
C LEU A 134 -17.60 -17.86 0.52
N GLU A 135 -16.62 -18.70 0.76
CA GLU A 135 -15.18 -18.38 0.67
C GLU A 135 -14.80 -17.91 -0.75
N GLU A 136 -15.37 -18.55 -1.78
CA GLU A 136 -15.16 -18.12 -3.17
C GLU A 136 -15.73 -16.71 -3.41
N GLU A 137 -16.95 -16.43 -2.94
CA GLU A 137 -17.60 -15.14 -3.09
C GLU A 137 -16.90 -14.04 -2.27
N GLU A 138 -16.43 -14.35 -1.06
CA GLU A 138 -15.61 -13.42 -0.24
C GLU A 138 -14.30 -13.06 -0.96
N LYS A 139 -13.64 -14.02 -1.59
CA LYS A 139 -12.45 -13.76 -2.38
C LYS A 139 -12.74 -12.80 -3.54
N VAL A 140 -13.83 -13.03 -4.27
CA VAL A 140 -14.25 -12.14 -5.36
C VAL A 140 -14.60 -10.74 -4.85
N ALA A 141 -15.33 -10.65 -3.74
CA ALA A 141 -15.71 -9.39 -3.13
C ALA A 141 -14.45 -8.60 -2.70
N LYS A 142 -13.51 -9.27 -2.05
CA LYS A 142 -12.22 -8.68 -1.63
C LYS A 142 -11.42 -8.17 -2.82
N GLU A 143 -11.30 -8.97 -3.88
CA GLU A 143 -10.61 -8.57 -5.11
C GLU A 143 -11.29 -7.37 -5.78
N THR A 144 -12.63 -7.35 -5.80
CA THR A 144 -13.40 -6.24 -6.34
C THR A 144 -13.13 -4.94 -5.57
N GLY A 145 -13.15 -5.00 -4.24
CA GLY A 145 -12.81 -3.87 -3.38
C GLY A 145 -11.38 -3.39 -3.62
N TYR A 146 -10.41 -4.30 -3.65
CA TYR A 146 -9.00 -3.99 -3.89
C TYR A 146 -8.80 -3.28 -5.23
N ASN A 147 -9.36 -3.83 -6.31
CA ASN A 147 -9.24 -3.25 -7.64
C ASN A 147 -9.83 -1.83 -7.74
N LEU A 148 -10.90 -1.54 -7.00
CA LEU A 148 -11.42 -0.18 -6.91
C LEU A 148 -10.49 0.71 -6.07
N GLY A 149 -10.02 0.21 -4.91
CA GLY A 149 -9.15 0.96 -3.99
C GLY A 149 -7.87 1.46 -4.67
N ILE A 150 -7.18 0.62 -5.46
CA ILE A 150 -5.93 1.01 -6.14
C ILE A 150 -6.11 2.12 -7.20
N THR A 151 -7.36 2.43 -7.58
CA THR A 151 -7.66 3.57 -8.48
C THR A 151 -7.79 4.90 -7.75
N GLY A 152 -7.91 4.88 -6.43
CA GLY A 152 -8.22 6.06 -5.61
C GLY A 152 -9.68 6.50 -5.69
N ALA A 153 -10.55 5.75 -6.37
CA ALA A 153 -11.98 6.05 -6.44
C ALA A 153 -12.66 5.82 -5.09
N LYS A 154 -13.77 6.52 -4.84
CA LYS A 154 -14.55 6.34 -3.60
C LYS A 154 -15.14 4.93 -3.53
N SER A 155 -15.17 4.36 -2.32
CA SER A 155 -15.81 3.07 -2.08
C SER A 155 -17.28 3.07 -2.50
N ASN A 156 -17.70 1.97 -3.13
CA ASN A 156 -19.08 1.73 -3.52
C ASN A 156 -19.44 0.27 -3.21
N ASN A 157 -19.52 -0.04 -1.91
CA ASN A 157 -19.88 -1.38 -1.45
C ASN A 157 -21.39 -1.59 -1.53
N THR A 158 -21.82 -2.46 -2.43
CA THR A 158 -23.23 -2.80 -2.67
C THR A 158 -23.59 -4.21 -2.17
N TYR A 159 -22.70 -4.90 -1.50
CA TYR A 159 -22.97 -6.23 -0.96
C TYR A 159 -23.94 -6.13 0.22
N GLU A 160 -24.98 -6.99 0.22
CA GLU A 160 -25.95 -7.05 1.32
C GLU A 160 -25.48 -7.99 2.44
N LYS A 161 -24.79 -9.07 2.06
CA LYS A 161 -24.28 -10.06 3.00
C LYS A 161 -23.07 -9.54 3.75
N GLU A 162 -23.11 -9.57 5.09
CA GLU A 162 -22.07 -8.98 5.96
C GLU A 162 -20.66 -9.53 5.68
N ALA A 163 -20.54 -10.84 5.47
CA ALA A 163 -19.25 -11.47 5.14
C ALA A 163 -18.64 -10.90 3.85
N LEU A 164 -19.46 -10.75 2.80
CA LEU A 164 -19.02 -10.20 1.52
C LEU A 164 -18.72 -8.70 1.62
N LYS A 165 -19.53 -7.99 2.40
CA LYS A 165 -19.32 -6.57 2.69
C LYS A 165 -17.97 -6.33 3.37
N ASN A 166 -17.68 -7.11 4.40
CA ASN A 166 -16.42 -7.04 5.14
C ASN A 166 -15.22 -7.44 4.25
N ALA A 167 -15.40 -8.45 3.42
CA ALA A 167 -14.37 -8.85 2.46
C ALA A 167 -14.07 -7.73 1.45
N TYR A 168 -15.11 -7.12 0.88
CA TYR A 168 -14.96 -5.98 -0.02
C TYR A 168 -14.27 -4.80 0.67
N ASP A 169 -14.72 -4.39 1.87
CA ASP A 169 -14.16 -3.25 2.59
C ASP A 169 -12.68 -3.48 2.97
N THR A 170 -12.34 -4.72 3.32
CA THR A 170 -10.95 -5.12 3.57
C THR A 170 -10.11 -4.99 2.30
N GLY A 171 -10.61 -5.47 1.18
CA GLY A 171 -9.95 -5.33 -0.12
C GLY A 171 -9.76 -3.87 -0.50
N TYR A 172 -10.85 -3.09 -0.43
CA TYR A 172 -10.83 -1.66 -0.75
C TYR A 172 -9.81 -0.89 0.09
N SER A 173 -9.82 -1.09 1.41
CA SER A 173 -8.87 -0.43 2.30
C SER A 173 -7.42 -0.77 1.96
N THR A 174 -7.15 -2.03 1.61
CA THR A 174 -5.81 -2.46 1.19
C THR A 174 -5.37 -1.74 -0.09
N GLY A 175 -6.21 -1.79 -1.13
CA GLY A 175 -5.91 -1.15 -2.41
C GLY A 175 -5.80 0.38 -2.30
N TYR A 176 -6.68 1.00 -1.52
CA TYR A 176 -6.66 2.45 -1.32
C TYR A 176 -5.40 2.92 -0.57
N ASN A 177 -4.93 2.15 0.42
CA ASN A 177 -3.67 2.45 1.11
C ASN A 177 -2.46 2.34 0.17
N GLU A 178 -2.45 1.36 -0.73
CA GLU A 178 -1.41 1.25 -1.77
C GLU A 178 -1.44 2.46 -2.72
N TYR A 179 -2.65 2.86 -3.16
CA TYR A 179 -2.82 4.07 -3.96
C TYR A 179 -2.28 5.31 -3.25
N LYS A 180 -2.66 5.52 -1.97
CA LYS A 180 -2.19 6.66 -1.17
C LYS A 180 -0.66 6.66 -1.04
N THR A 181 -0.07 5.53 -0.68
CA THR A 181 1.38 5.40 -0.54
C THR A 181 2.09 5.79 -1.83
N LYS A 182 1.62 5.26 -2.96
CA LYS A 182 2.19 5.59 -4.27
C LYS A 182 2.04 7.07 -4.61
N LYS A 183 0.89 7.67 -4.30
CA LYS A 183 0.66 9.10 -4.54
C LYS A 183 1.55 9.98 -3.67
N ILE A 184 1.73 9.64 -2.41
CA ILE A 184 2.65 10.33 -1.50
C ILE A 184 4.07 10.33 -2.08
N GLU A 185 4.54 9.18 -2.56
CA GLU A 185 5.87 9.06 -3.18
C GLU A 185 5.99 9.90 -4.48
N GLU A 186 4.94 9.88 -5.33
CA GLU A 186 4.89 10.70 -6.55
C GLU A 186 4.98 12.21 -6.23
N TYR A 187 4.21 12.68 -5.25
CA TYR A 187 4.20 14.09 -4.84
C TYR A 187 5.50 14.49 -4.15
N LYS A 188 6.06 13.62 -3.30
CA LYS A 188 7.38 13.81 -2.70
C LYS A 188 8.47 13.94 -3.76
N ALA A 189 8.52 13.02 -4.71
CA ALA A 189 9.48 13.08 -5.81
C ALA A 189 9.33 14.37 -6.64
N LYS A 190 8.09 14.80 -6.84
CA LYS A 190 7.79 16.05 -7.55
C LYS A 190 8.27 17.28 -6.78
N GLY A 191 8.09 17.32 -5.46
CA GLY A 191 8.61 18.38 -4.59
C GLY A 191 10.14 18.49 -4.67
N ILE A 192 10.84 17.36 -4.59
CA ILE A 192 12.28 17.27 -4.74
C ILE A 192 12.72 17.80 -6.15
N GLU A 193 12.05 17.36 -7.20
CA GLU A 193 12.37 17.78 -8.58
C GLU A 193 12.20 19.28 -8.76
N ASP A 194 11.07 19.83 -8.32
CA ASP A 194 10.76 21.25 -8.50
C ASP A 194 11.67 22.14 -7.66
N SER A 195 12.00 21.70 -6.43
CA SER A 195 12.95 22.38 -5.55
C SER A 195 14.36 22.39 -6.13
N ASN A 196 14.88 21.27 -6.65
CA ASN A 196 16.19 21.19 -7.29
C ASN A 196 16.30 22.06 -8.57
N LYS A 197 15.17 22.28 -9.23
CA LYS A 197 15.08 23.15 -10.42
C LYS A 197 14.77 24.61 -10.08
N ASP A 198 14.72 24.94 -8.81
CA ASP A 198 14.35 26.27 -8.28
C ASP A 198 13.05 26.83 -8.90
N LYS A 199 12.07 25.94 -9.11
CA LYS A 199 10.74 26.36 -9.52
C LYS A 199 9.95 26.86 -8.32
N GLU A 200 8.97 27.69 -8.57
CA GLU A 200 7.97 28.03 -7.55
C GLU A 200 7.19 26.80 -7.10
N LYS A 201 6.76 26.77 -5.83
CA LYS A 201 5.91 25.72 -5.32
C LYS A 201 4.65 25.58 -6.16
N MET A 202 4.27 24.32 -6.39
CA MET A 202 3.04 24.02 -7.11
C MET A 202 1.81 24.51 -6.32
N THR A 203 0.84 25.04 -7.03
CA THR A 203 -0.49 25.32 -6.48
C THR A 203 -1.38 24.08 -6.69
N PHE A 204 -2.20 23.77 -5.71
CA PHE A 204 -3.06 22.58 -5.72
C PHE A 204 -4.52 22.98 -5.91
N GLU A 205 -5.29 22.09 -6.55
CA GLU A 205 -6.74 22.21 -6.63
C GLU A 205 -7.37 21.85 -5.28
N GLU A 206 -8.56 22.38 -4.98
CA GLU A 206 -9.23 22.24 -3.68
C GLU A 206 -9.56 20.78 -3.29
N ASN A 207 -9.60 19.86 -4.25
CA ASN A 207 -9.96 18.46 -4.04
C ASN A 207 -8.79 17.50 -3.87
N ILE A 208 -7.56 18.02 -3.80
CA ILE A 208 -6.37 17.19 -3.56
C ILE A 208 -6.28 16.85 -2.07
N ASP A 209 -5.99 15.59 -1.76
CA ASP A 209 -5.77 15.12 -0.39
C ASP A 209 -4.61 15.89 0.26
N SER A 210 -4.85 16.40 1.47
CA SER A 210 -3.85 17.18 2.21
C SER A 210 -2.54 16.42 2.44
N GLU A 211 -2.60 15.09 2.62
CA GLU A 211 -1.39 14.25 2.78
C GLU A 211 -0.47 14.32 1.54
N PHE A 212 -1.04 14.47 0.34
CA PHE A 212 -0.23 14.60 -0.89
C PHE A 212 0.39 15.99 -0.99
N ILE A 213 -0.37 17.03 -0.61
CA ILE A 213 0.10 18.40 -0.55
C ILE A 213 1.26 18.52 0.43
N ASP A 214 1.10 17.94 1.63
CA ASP A 214 2.12 17.93 2.67
C ASP A 214 3.39 17.18 2.23
N ALA A 215 3.23 16.04 1.56
CA ALA A 215 4.37 15.29 1.03
C ALA A 215 5.19 16.09 0.01
N TYR A 216 4.51 16.82 -0.89
CA TYR A 216 5.17 17.72 -1.83
C TYR A 216 5.87 18.87 -1.11
N ASN A 217 5.15 19.59 -0.25
CA ASN A 217 5.66 20.79 0.42
C ASN A 217 6.87 20.47 1.30
N ASN A 218 6.76 19.42 2.13
CA ASN A 218 7.85 19.01 3.02
C ASN A 218 9.11 18.63 2.23
N ALA A 219 8.94 17.86 1.17
CA ALA A 219 10.07 17.46 0.33
C ALA A 219 10.70 18.66 -0.42
N TYR A 220 9.88 19.60 -0.89
CA TYR A 220 10.36 20.83 -1.50
C TYR A 220 11.18 21.67 -0.52
N ASP A 221 10.64 21.89 0.70
CA ASP A 221 11.27 22.73 1.72
C ASP A 221 12.58 22.10 2.25
N GLU A 222 12.57 20.78 2.46
CA GLU A 222 13.77 20.05 2.87
C GLU A 222 14.93 20.24 1.89
N ILE A 223 14.69 20.14 0.59
CA ILE A 223 15.72 20.37 -0.42
C ILE A 223 16.16 21.84 -0.44
N GLN A 224 15.24 22.81 -0.29
CA GLN A 224 15.60 24.23 -0.22
C GLN A 224 16.49 24.52 0.99
N GLU A 225 16.20 23.90 2.14
CA GLU A 225 17.03 24.02 3.34
C GLU A 225 18.43 23.41 3.14
N GLN A 226 18.48 22.21 2.54
CA GLN A 226 19.77 21.57 2.17
C GLN A 226 20.60 22.46 1.25
N LEU A 227 20.01 22.97 0.18
CA LEU A 227 20.68 23.88 -0.76
C LEU A 227 21.19 25.15 -0.05
N LYS A 228 20.36 25.73 0.83
CA LYS A 228 20.76 26.89 1.61
C LYS A 228 21.98 26.59 2.49
N ASN A 229 21.95 25.48 3.20
CA ASN A 229 23.05 25.05 4.05
C ASN A 229 24.32 24.80 3.23
N ASP A 230 24.20 24.15 2.06
CA ASP A 230 25.32 23.84 1.19
C ASP A 230 25.99 25.12 0.69
N TYR A 231 25.22 26.07 0.13
CA TYR A 231 25.77 27.32 -0.38
C TYR A 231 26.31 28.23 0.72
N THR A 232 25.66 28.27 1.89
CA THR A 232 26.15 29.00 3.06
C THR A 232 27.46 28.41 3.56
N THR A 233 27.57 27.10 3.63
CA THR A 233 28.80 26.39 4.03
C THR A 233 29.91 26.64 3.02
N GLN A 234 29.65 26.55 1.72
CA GLN A 234 30.65 26.83 0.68
C GLN A 234 31.17 28.28 0.76
N GLY A 235 30.28 29.23 0.97
CA GLY A 235 30.65 30.63 1.16
C GLY A 235 31.55 30.82 2.40
N PHE A 236 31.16 30.21 3.53
CA PHE A 236 31.94 30.25 4.77
C PHE A 236 33.34 29.63 4.58
N GLU A 237 33.42 28.46 3.97
CA GLU A 237 34.69 27.78 3.67
C GLU A 237 35.60 28.62 2.77
N SER A 238 35.04 29.21 1.73
CA SER A 238 35.79 30.11 0.82
C SER A 238 36.40 31.30 1.58
N ALA A 239 35.62 31.92 2.47
CA ALA A 239 36.08 33.05 3.28
C ALA A 239 37.18 32.66 4.25
N ILE A 240 37.07 31.56 5.00
CA ILE A 240 38.05 31.13 5.97
C ILE A 240 39.36 30.65 5.32
N LYS A 241 39.27 30.10 4.10
CA LYS A 241 40.46 29.77 3.29
C LYS A 241 41.17 31.03 2.71
N GLY A 242 40.48 32.16 2.68
CA GLY A 242 41.02 33.42 2.17
C GLY A 242 40.85 33.54 0.68
N GLU A 243 39.93 32.79 0.07
CA GLU A 243 39.58 32.90 -1.33
C GLU A 243 38.89 34.21 -1.62
N ARG A 244 38.99 34.67 -2.85
CA ARG A 244 38.29 35.88 -3.26
C ARG A 244 36.80 35.59 -3.37
N PHE A 245 35.97 36.52 -2.90
CA PHE A 245 34.52 36.45 -3.09
C PHE A 245 34.20 36.44 -4.59
N ASP A 246 33.62 35.36 -5.08
CA ASP A 246 33.19 35.18 -6.43
C ASP A 246 31.93 34.31 -6.51
N THR A 247 30.88 34.88 -7.09
CA THR A 247 29.59 34.20 -7.33
C THR A 247 29.31 34.06 -8.82
N SER A 248 30.28 34.36 -9.69
CA SER A 248 30.08 34.36 -11.16
C SER A 248 29.69 32.98 -11.71
N THR A 249 30.08 31.91 -11.02
CA THR A 249 29.75 30.53 -11.37
C THR A 249 28.40 30.08 -10.84
N ILE A 250 27.78 30.87 -9.95
CA ILE A 250 26.48 30.56 -9.34
C ILE A 250 25.40 31.23 -10.18
N GLY A 251 24.78 30.46 -11.08
CA GLY A 251 23.79 30.98 -12.03
C GLY A 251 22.48 31.45 -11.42
N ASN A 252 22.23 31.19 -10.12
CA ASN A 252 21.01 31.54 -9.43
C ASN A 252 21.26 32.60 -8.35
N VAL A 253 20.54 33.72 -8.44
CA VAL A 253 20.70 34.89 -7.54
C VAL A 253 20.41 34.52 -6.08
N LYS A 254 19.42 33.66 -5.81
CA LYS A 254 19.09 33.18 -4.47
C LYS A 254 20.24 32.40 -3.84
N TYR A 255 20.85 31.50 -4.61
CA TYR A 255 22.00 30.71 -4.16
C TYR A 255 23.25 31.56 -3.97
N ALA A 256 23.47 32.54 -4.86
CA ALA A 256 24.53 33.51 -4.71
C ALA A 256 24.39 34.33 -3.42
N ASN A 257 23.16 34.69 -3.02
CA ASN A 257 22.91 35.37 -1.75
C ASN A 257 23.21 34.49 -0.54
N TRP A 258 22.85 33.20 -0.58
CA TRP A 258 23.21 32.25 0.49
C TRP A 258 24.73 32.05 0.59
N PHE A 259 25.41 31.91 -0.54
CA PHE A 259 26.87 31.85 -0.55
C PHE A 259 27.46 33.12 0.06
N LYS A 260 26.95 34.29 -0.31
CA LYS A 260 27.38 35.59 0.24
C LYS A 260 27.18 35.65 1.77
N GLU A 261 26.03 35.21 2.26
CA GLU A 261 25.72 35.15 3.70
C GLU A 261 26.80 34.32 4.44
N GLY A 262 27.12 33.14 3.93
CA GLY A 262 28.19 32.29 4.48
C GLY A 262 29.56 32.94 4.41
N TYR A 263 29.91 33.54 3.28
CA TYR A 263 31.18 34.22 3.08
C TYR A 263 31.38 35.39 4.07
N ASP A 264 30.37 36.22 4.22
CA ASP A 264 30.40 37.34 5.16
C ASP A 264 30.54 36.86 6.62
N ASN A 265 29.84 35.79 6.99
CA ASN A 265 29.97 35.15 8.30
C ASN A 265 31.39 34.62 8.54
N GLY A 266 31.98 33.94 7.57
CA GLY A 266 33.38 33.45 7.66
C GLY A 266 34.38 34.59 7.81
N LYS A 267 34.21 35.70 7.11
CA LYS A 267 35.03 36.91 7.25
C LYS A 267 34.95 37.54 8.63
N VAL A 268 33.80 37.52 9.29
CA VAL A 268 33.60 38.04 10.63
C VAL A 268 34.17 37.09 11.70
N LYS A 269 34.01 35.79 11.48
CA LYS A 269 34.37 34.75 12.48
C LYS A 269 35.87 34.44 12.49
N LEU A 270 36.50 34.39 11.34
CA LEU A 270 37.92 34.03 11.22
C LEU A 270 38.88 34.92 12.06
N PRO A 271 38.75 36.26 12.07
CA PRO A 271 39.63 37.09 12.92
C PRO A 271 39.50 36.79 14.42
N LYS A 272 38.26 36.55 14.89
CA LYS A 272 37.96 36.23 16.28
C LYS A 272 38.59 34.88 16.70
N VAL A 273 38.49 33.89 15.81
CA VAL A 273 39.09 32.57 16.06
C VAL A 273 40.63 32.68 16.05
N LYS A 274 41.21 33.45 15.13
CA LYS A 274 42.66 33.70 15.14
C LYS A 274 43.14 34.37 16.42
N GLU A 275 42.42 35.37 16.92
CA GLU A 275 42.71 36.02 18.17
C GLU A 275 42.62 35.05 19.36
N SER A 276 41.56 34.25 19.42
CA SER A 276 41.38 33.21 20.44
C SER A 276 42.53 32.20 20.43
N VAL A 277 42.88 31.68 19.25
CA VAL A 277 43.95 30.69 19.09
C VAL A 277 45.33 31.28 19.43
N TYR A 278 45.60 32.54 19.05
CA TYR A 278 46.80 33.24 19.44
C TYR A 278 46.91 33.35 20.97
N ASN A 279 45.78 33.70 21.65
CA ASN A 279 45.74 33.82 23.10
C ASN A 279 45.94 32.48 23.81
N GLN A 280 45.41 31.37 23.26
CA GLN A 280 45.69 30.01 23.75
C GLN A 280 47.23 29.76 23.76
N GLY A 281 47.92 30.08 22.67
CA GLY A 281 49.38 29.93 22.58
C GLY A 281 50.11 30.87 23.54
N TYR A 282 49.71 32.14 23.62
CA TYR A 282 50.29 33.12 24.52
C TYR A 282 50.15 32.75 26.01
N ASN A 283 48.98 32.12 26.35
CA ASN A 283 48.73 31.65 27.74
C ASN A 283 49.26 30.23 28.01
N GLU A 284 49.89 29.60 27.03
CA GLU A 284 50.34 28.20 27.11
C GLU A 284 49.21 27.18 27.38
N GLU A 285 47.99 27.48 26.88
CA GLU A 285 46.85 26.60 26.91
C GLU A 285 46.95 25.54 25.80
N ASP A 286 46.13 24.47 25.91
CA ASP A 286 46.04 23.45 24.85
C ASP A 286 45.44 24.03 23.57
N PHE A 287 46.05 23.65 22.42
CA PHE A 287 45.58 24.08 21.13
C PHE A 287 44.23 23.44 20.81
N SER A 288 43.25 24.26 20.51
CA SER A 288 41.92 23.81 20.05
C SER A 288 41.33 24.79 19.04
N VAL A 289 40.56 24.23 18.09
CA VAL A 289 39.83 25.01 17.11
C VAL A 289 38.37 24.53 17.02
N PRO A 290 37.41 25.42 16.73
CA PRO A 290 36.05 25.03 16.45
C PRO A 290 35.97 24.07 15.26
N ASP A 291 34.96 23.16 15.24
CA ASP A 291 34.80 22.15 14.20
C ASP A 291 34.72 22.78 12.80
N GLU A 292 34.01 23.89 12.65
CA GLU A 292 33.89 24.60 11.40
C GLU A 292 35.20 25.23 10.89
N MET A 293 36.27 25.26 11.67
CA MET A 293 37.57 25.77 11.29
C MET A 293 38.58 24.67 11.02
N LYS A 294 38.22 23.40 11.12
CA LYS A 294 39.11 22.25 10.91
C LYS A 294 39.79 22.24 9.54
N SER A 295 39.09 22.72 8.51
CA SER A 295 39.64 22.80 7.16
C SER A 295 40.88 23.72 7.04
N ILE A 296 41.09 24.62 8.03
CA ILE A 296 42.23 25.53 8.13
C ILE A 296 43.04 25.33 9.41
N GLU A 297 42.91 24.20 10.09
CA GLU A 297 43.55 23.90 11.39
C GLU A 297 45.06 24.11 11.35
N THR A 298 45.73 23.62 10.33
CA THR A 298 47.18 23.80 10.16
C THR A 298 47.59 25.28 10.13
N ARG A 299 46.79 26.12 9.48
CA ARG A 299 47.04 27.57 9.42
C ARG A 299 46.82 28.23 10.79
N LEU A 300 45.78 27.79 11.52
CA LEU A 300 45.50 28.26 12.88
C LEU A 300 46.55 27.77 13.89
N LYS A 301 47.12 26.58 13.70
CA LYS A 301 48.25 26.10 14.50
C LYS A 301 49.45 27.03 14.38
N GLY A 302 49.73 27.57 13.19
CA GLY A 302 50.77 28.61 13.03
C GLY A 302 50.49 29.85 13.87
N VAL A 303 49.24 30.30 13.97
CA VAL A 303 48.82 31.44 14.79
C VAL A 303 49.01 31.14 16.29
N TYR A 304 48.70 29.92 16.72
CA TYR A 304 48.98 29.45 18.08
C TYR A 304 50.47 29.47 18.40
N ASP A 305 51.30 28.96 17.49
CA ASP A 305 52.76 28.93 17.67
C ASP A 305 53.37 30.34 17.73
N GLU A 306 52.81 31.31 16.98
CA GLU A 306 53.18 32.73 17.12
C GLU A 306 52.90 33.27 18.55
N GLY A 307 51.76 32.89 19.16
CA GLY A 307 51.44 33.23 20.55
C GLY A 307 52.44 32.64 21.55
N LEU A 308 52.76 31.35 21.39
CA LEU A 308 53.73 30.64 22.20
C LEU A 308 55.12 31.30 22.13
N GLU A 309 55.56 31.64 20.93
CA GLU A 309 56.89 32.28 20.73
C GLU A 309 56.92 33.69 21.35
N LYS A 310 55.81 34.41 21.30
CA LYS A 310 55.71 35.73 21.94
C LYS A 310 55.84 35.63 23.46
N GLU A 311 55.16 34.64 24.07
CA GLU A 311 55.26 34.40 25.53
C GLU A 311 56.66 33.96 25.95
N LYS A 312 57.29 33.05 25.19
CA LYS A 312 58.68 32.65 25.46
C LYS A 312 59.64 33.84 25.46
N LYS A 313 59.53 34.72 24.43
CA LYS A 313 60.36 35.95 24.37
C LYS A 313 60.09 36.85 25.54
N ARG A 314 58.82 37.04 25.93
CA ARG A 314 58.49 37.85 27.12
C ARG A 314 59.12 37.29 28.41
N LYS A 315 59.09 35.97 28.61
CA LYS A 315 59.70 35.30 29.77
C LYS A 315 61.22 35.48 29.77
N VAL A 316 61.93 35.34 28.65
CA VAL A 316 63.35 35.56 28.55
C VAL A 316 63.69 37.03 28.82
N GLU A 317 62.99 37.99 28.31
CA GLU A 317 63.17 39.41 28.57
C GLU A 317 63.02 39.74 30.08
N MET A 318 62.03 39.15 30.73
CA MET A 318 61.80 39.32 32.17
C MET A 318 62.97 38.72 33.02
N LEU A 319 63.50 37.55 32.61
CA LEU A 319 64.60 36.90 33.25
C LEU A 319 65.90 37.75 33.12
N LEU A 320 66.17 38.31 31.94
CA LEU A 320 67.32 39.18 31.69
C LEU A 320 67.24 40.47 32.52
N MET A 321 66.07 41.11 32.56
CA MET A 321 65.85 42.30 33.39
C MET A 321 66.03 41.98 34.87
N GLY A 322 65.57 40.81 35.35
CA GLY A 322 65.79 40.37 36.72
C GLY A 322 67.27 40.18 37.06
N LEU A 323 68.06 39.57 36.18
CA LEU A 323 69.49 39.37 36.29
C LEU A 323 70.26 40.70 36.29
N GLU A 324 69.88 41.67 35.47
CA GLU A 324 70.48 43.00 35.46
C GLU A 324 70.22 43.75 36.77
N LEU A 325 69.08 43.63 37.39
CA LEU A 325 68.73 44.20 38.67
C LEU A 325 69.54 43.56 39.84
N GLU A 326 69.74 42.24 39.78
CA GLU A 326 70.63 41.56 40.80
C GLU A 326 72.10 41.93 40.69
N GLN A 327 72.58 42.32 39.51
CA GLN A 327 73.94 42.77 39.32
C GLN A 327 74.20 44.24 39.78
N GLN A 328 73.13 45.01 39.98
CA GLN A 328 73.17 46.40 40.42
C GLN A 328 73.03 46.59 41.94
N LEU A 329 72.70 45.50 42.64
CA LEU A 329 72.65 45.42 44.13
C LEU A 329 73.95 44.85 44.71
#